data_44a4842d343c460e5b528115d006641f
#
_entry.id   44a4842d343c460e5b528115d006641f
#
_cell.length_a   1.000
_cell.length_b   1.000
_cell.length_c   1.000
_cell.angle_alpha   90.00
_cell.angle_beta   90.00
_cell.angle_gamma   90.00
#
_symmetry.space_group_name_H-M   'P 1'
#
loop_
_entity.id
_entity.type
_entity.pdbx_description
1 polymer ?
#
loop_
_entity_poly.entity_id
_entity_poly.type
_entity_poly.pdbx_seq_one_letter_code
_entity_poly.pdbx_strand_id
1 'polypeptide(L)'
;MIGAMNGGGTAASPLEAALLAEIDGVIDKWQRRYADRPEEQRTRLLLLAMEREQVVAVAYREEAVAARVAELEVDEDVRALIRQTLVWVWKDEQLHAEYLRGQLLRTGGVLSSLLVYGHQLQGALSGWTAATRHLRAPHAARLPNAAAAALVLAAGVAGLVPTALRRELRYQTFRRYCDLNAAIEASAESAYRRLVQVAATAEDADTFERIRADEARHGAAFRLLAASLTEDDHLVAGLSADELADRLGGISRWFLPAARRTHASVERSFGSRRPVAVGSGRHDTDKVAALEDVLDRSGLAAMARTARTAAVRVSFMLGYDRNDRSNVNDPELVDALAGYLRRHGVEDVAVLEAPTVYGGIFAHRSVPEVARYLGFDAPSYRIVDMGADLRPFRFDRGYAQRAISATWADADLRIVMPKMRTDPVDYAHVSLSTLEGSTGTISDTVYAGRAVDYRSATMMLLDVAPPDFSVVDCWAPVADGPFGVMACRHPADVRHLYAGADALSVDEVVLADLGITDPRRSPGVARAYHWFGLAPAVIPVDGDRPALATELRGAHASPWLRALGALSYPVYVYLSRDGQLFVPAMDTRAFPPWHRPARPERAVRWLS
;
A
#
# COMPACT_ATOMS: atom_id res chain seq x y z
N MET A 1 -31.09 17.93 1.79
CA MET A 1 -32.02 17.73 0.66
C MET A 1 -31.20 17.28 -0.54
N ILE A 2 -30.95 15.99 -0.67
CA ILE A 2 -30.34 15.41 -1.86
C ILE A 2 -31.52 14.95 -2.70
N GLY A 3 -31.90 15.82 -3.64
CA GLY A 3 -32.95 15.51 -4.62
C GLY A 3 -32.49 14.41 -5.54
N ALA A 4 -33.30 13.39 -5.67
CA ALA A 4 -33.17 12.29 -6.59
C ALA A 4 -32.92 12.78 -8.02
N MET A 5 -31.70 12.67 -8.50
CA MET A 5 -31.43 12.57 -9.93
C MET A 5 -31.82 11.15 -10.38
N ASN A 6 -33.12 10.97 -10.65
CA ASN A 6 -33.61 9.80 -11.33
C ASN A 6 -32.92 9.73 -12.70
N GLY A 7 -32.03 8.76 -12.86
CA GLY A 7 -31.41 8.42 -14.11
C GLY A 7 -32.46 8.03 -15.13
N GLY A 8 -32.66 8.87 -16.14
CA GLY A 8 -33.16 8.41 -17.42
C GLY A 8 -32.16 7.38 -17.95
N GLY A 9 -32.55 6.11 -17.95
CA GLY A 9 -31.73 5.04 -18.52
C GLY A 9 -31.41 5.35 -19.96
N THR A 10 -30.22 5.87 -20.21
CA THR A 10 -29.66 5.89 -21.55
C THR A 10 -29.50 4.45 -21.98
N ALA A 11 -30.08 4.08 -23.12
CA ALA A 11 -29.90 2.74 -23.67
C ALA A 11 -28.40 2.45 -23.78
N ALA A 12 -28.00 1.25 -23.35
CA ALA A 12 -26.59 0.82 -23.38
C ALA A 12 -26.05 0.99 -24.82
N SER A 13 -24.84 1.47 -24.93
CA SER A 13 -24.20 1.57 -26.23
C SER A 13 -24.09 0.18 -26.88
N PRO A 14 -24.07 0.07 -28.22
CA PRO A 14 -23.89 -1.24 -28.88
C PRO A 14 -22.65 -2.00 -28.42
N LEU A 15 -21.60 -1.28 -28.08
CA LEU A 15 -20.36 -1.85 -27.52
C LEU A 15 -20.59 -2.40 -26.11
N GLU A 16 -21.24 -1.63 -25.24
CA GLU A 16 -21.59 -2.02 -23.89
C GLU A 16 -22.48 -3.27 -23.88
N ALA A 17 -23.51 -3.30 -24.72
CA ALA A 17 -24.38 -4.45 -24.85
C ALA A 17 -23.65 -5.71 -25.33
N ALA A 18 -22.71 -5.58 -26.28
CA ALA A 18 -21.89 -6.70 -26.75
C ALA A 18 -20.93 -7.23 -25.66
N LEU A 19 -20.28 -6.35 -24.91
CA LEU A 19 -19.39 -6.71 -23.81
C LEU A 19 -20.16 -7.41 -22.67
N LEU A 20 -21.33 -6.90 -22.33
CA LEU A 20 -22.21 -7.52 -21.31
C LEU A 20 -22.64 -8.93 -21.72
N ALA A 21 -23.09 -9.10 -22.96
CA ALA A 21 -23.51 -10.41 -23.47
C ALA A 21 -22.36 -11.44 -23.44
N GLU A 22 -21.13 -11.03 -23.74
CA GLU A 22 -19.96 -11.90 -23.64
C GLU A 22 -19.69 -12.31 -22.18
N ILE A 23 -19.69 -11.37 -21.26
CA ILE A 23 -19.43 -11.61 -19.84
C ILE A 23 -20.50 -12.51 -19.21
N ASP A 24 -21.78 -12.21 -19.45
CA ASP A 24 -22.88 -13.02 -18.96
C ASP A 24 -22.80 -14.46 -19.50
N GLY A 25 -22.48 -14.61 -20.78
CA GLY A 25 -22.30 -15.93 -21.39
C GLY A 25 -21.18 -16.76 -20.75
N VAL A 26 -20.09 -16.11 -20.34
CA VAL A 26 -18.97 -16.78 -19.62
C VAL A 26 -19.40 -17.15 -18.21
N ILE A 27 -20.03 -16.25 -17.45
CA ILE A 27 -20.51 -16.51 -16.09
C ILE A 27 -21.51 -17.65 -16.08
N ASP A 28 -22.52 -17.60 -16.94
CA ASP A 28 -23.57 -18.61 -17.04
C ASP A 28 -23.00 -19.98 -17.43
N LYS A 29 -22.04 -20.00 -18.36
CA LYS A 29 -21.33 -21.24 -18.73
C LYS A 29 -20.63 -21.88 -17.53
N TRP A 30 -19.99 -21.09 -16.71
CA TRP A 30 -19.25 -21.60 -15.55
C TRP A 30 -20.19 -21.98 -14.41
N GLN A 31 -21.25 -21.23 -14.18
CA GLN A 31 -22.28 -21.62 -13.23
C GLN A 31 -22.86 -23.00 -13.57
N ARG A 32 -23.22 -23.25 -14.83
CA ARG A 32 -23.69 -24.58 -15.28
C ARG A 32 -22.65 -25.68 -15.16
N ARG A 33 -21.40 -25.38 -15.52
CA ARG A 33 -20.32 -26.38 -15.54
C ARG A 33 -19.89 -26.85 -14.14
N TYR A 34 -19.99 -25.98 -13.16
CA TYR A 34 -19.52 -26.22 -11.79
C TYR A 34 -20.65 -26.19 -10.76
N ALA A 35 -21.89 -26.37 -11.16
CA ALA A 35 -23.06 -26.29 -10.29
C ALA A 35 -23.00 -27.26 -9.10
N ASP A 36 -22.38 -28.41 -9.29
CA ASP A 36 -22.16 -29.46 -8.30
C ASP A 36 -20.83 -29.30 -7.51
N ARG A 37 -20.03 -28.28 -7.83
CA ARG A 37 -18.71 -28.02 -7.24
C ARG A 37 -18.53 -26.56 -6.88
N PRO A 38 -19.19 -26.08 -5.82
CA PRO A 38 -19.27 -24.64 -5.49
C PRO A 38 -17.89 -24.01 -5.22
N GLU A 39 -16.96 -24.72 -4.59
CA GLU A 39 -15.61 -24.22 -4.34
C GLU A 39 -14.79 -24.02 -5.64
N GLU A 40 -14.94 -24.92 -6.59
CA GLU A 40 -14.30 -24.79 -7.89
C GLU A 40 -14.93 -23.66 -8.71
N GLN A 41 -16.25 -23.52 -8.67
CA GLN A 41 -16.98 -22.41 -9.27
C GLN A 41 -16.48 -21.07 -8.71
N ARG A 42 -16.42 -20.94 -7.38
CA ARG A 42 -15.89 -19.76 -6.70
C ARG A 42 -14.49 -19.41 -7.19
N THR A 43 -13.60 -20.39 -7.16
CA THR A 43 -12.20 -20.18 -7.60
C THR A 43 -12.12 -19.70 -9.04
N ARG A 44 -12.93 -20.26 -9.93
CA ARG A 44 -12.95 -19.87 -11.36
C ARG A 44 -13.48 -18.47 -11.60
N LEU A 45 -14.52 -18.06 -10.87
CA LEU A 45 -15.07 -16.70 -10.96
C LEU A 45 -14.09 -15.66 -10.47
N LEU A 46 -13.42 -15.92 -9.33
CA LEU A 46 -12.38 -15.03 -8.81
C LEU A 46 -11.16 -14.93 -9.75
N LEU A 47 -10.73 -16.05 -10.35
CA LEU A 47 -9.63 -16.06 -11.33
C LEU A 47 -9.99 -15.25 -12.58
N LEU A 48 -11.23 -15.40 -13.08
CA LEU A 48 -11.69 -14.63 -14.23
C LEU A 48 -11.70 -13.13 -13.94
N ALA A 49 -12.27 -12.74 -12.82
CA ALA A 49 -12.32 -11.34 -12.40
C ALA A 49 -10.89 -10.77 -12.28
N MET A 50 -10.00 -11.44 -11.54
CA MET A 50 -8.61 -11.01 -11.38
C MET A 50 -7.86 -10.89 -12.72
N GLU A 51 -8.07 -11.82 -13.65
CA GLU A 51 -7.44 -11.79 -14.97
C GLU A 51 -7.92 -10.57 -15.77
N ARG A 52 -9.20 -10.21 -15.68
CA ARG A 52 -9.77 -9.04 -16.36
C ARG A 52 -9.22 -7.73 -15.81
N GLU A 53 -9.19 -7.55 -14.49
CA GLU A 53 -8.57 -6.41 -13.83
C GLU A 53 -7.09 -6.25 -14.22
N GLN A 54 -6.35 -7.35 -14.30
CA GLN A 54 -4.95 -7.32 -14.73
C GLN A 54 -4.80 -6.88 -16.18
N VAL A 55 -5.73 -7.24 -17.07
CA VAL A 55 -5.76 -6.76 -18.47
C VAL A 55 -5.94 -5.26 -18.51
N VAL A 56 -6.89 -4.73 -17.74
CA VAL A 56 -7.20 -3.30 -17.67
C VAL A 56 -6.03 -2.53 -17.09
N ALA A 57 -5.49 -2.96 -15.95
CA ALA A 57 -4.33 -2.32 -15.31
C ALA A 57 -3.09 -2.20 -16.21
N VAL A 58 -2.89 -3.16 -17.13
CA VAL A 58 -1.81 -3.08 -18.13
C VAL A 58 -2.15 -2.13 -19.27
N ALA A 59 -3.42 -2.06 -19.69
CA ALA A 59 -3.87 -1.18 -20.78
C ALA A 59 -3.82 0.30 -20.38
N TYR A 60 -4.11 0.63 -19.13
CA TYR A 60 -4.12 2.00 -18.59
C TYR A 60 -2.76 2.51 -18.08
N ARG A 61 -1.66 2.05 -18.60
CA ARG A 61 -0.35 2.49 -18.11
C ARG A 61 -0.23 4.01 -18.02
N GLU A 62 0.14 4.47 -16.82
CA GLU A 62 0.32 5.89 -16.47
C GLU A 62 1.11 6.68 -17.51
N GLU A 63 2.22 6.10 -18.01
CA GLU A 63 3.09 6.76 -18.97
C GLU A 63 2.43 7.05 -20.32
N ALA A 64 1.56 6.15 -20.82
CA ALA A 64 0.87 6.33 -22.09
C ALA A 64 -0.22 7.38 -21.97
N VAL A 65 -0.97 7.34 -20.87
CA VAL A 65 -2.02 8.29 -20.55
C VAL A 65 -1.44 9.69 -20.28
N ALA A 66 -0.37 9.77 -19.49
CA ALA A 66 0.31 11.03 -19.20
C ALA A 66 0.85 11.72 -20.46
N ALA A 67 1.39 10.95 -21.41
CA ALA A 67 1.87 11.49 -22.68
C ALA A 67 0.72 12.10 -23.49
N ARG A 68 -0.45 11.44 -23.56
CA ARG A 68 -1.62 11.95 -24.29
C ARG A 68 -2.22 13.18 -23.62
N VAL A 69 -2.33 13.18 -22.29
CA VAL A 69 -2.83 14.35 -21.55
C VAL A 69 -1.92 15.56 -21.69
N ALA A 70 -0.60 15.35 -21.80
CA ALA A 70 0.35 16.44 -22.03
C ALA A 70 0.19 17.13 -23.39
N GLU A 71 -0.42 16.43 -24.38
CA GLU A 71 -0.68 16.96 -25.72
C GLU A 71 -2.02 17.72 -25.82
N LEU A 72 -2.87 17.73 -24.76
CA LEU A 72 -4.14 18.43 -24.78
C LEU A 72 -3.95 19.96 -24.79
N GLU A 73 -4.67 20.64 -25.64
CA GLU A 73 -4.72 22.11 -25.71
C GLU A 73 -5.72 22.68 -24.70
N VAL A 74 -5.42 22.47 -23.41
CA VAL A 74 -6.21 22.96 -22.28
C VAL A 74 -5.29 23.63 -21.27
N ASP A 75 -5.85 24.44 -20.38
CA ASP A 75 -5.10 25.08 -19.28
C ASP A 75 -4.38 24.03 -18.41
N GLU A 76 -3.25 24.40 -17.84
CA GLU A 76 -2.42 23.48 -17.04
C GLU A 76 -3.18 22.93 -15.84
N ASP A 77 -4.02 23.72 -15.19
CA ASP A 77 -4.86 23.28 -14.06
C ASP A 77 -5.85 22.18 -14.49
N VAL A 78 -6.47 22.35 -15.64
CA VAL A 78 -7.36 21.33 -16.24
C VAL A 78 -6.57 20.08 -16.59
N ARG A 79 -5.40 20.23 -17.20
CA ARG A 79 -4.52 19.12 -17.56
C ARG A 79 -4.04 18.34 -16.33
N ALA A 80 -3.68 19.05 -15.27
CA ALA A 80 -3.28 18.44 -13.99
C ALA A 80 -4.43 17.65 -13.36
N LEU A 81 -5.65 18.21 -13.41
CA LEU A 81 -6.86 17.58 -12.90
C LEU A 81 -7.22 16.29 -13.67
N ILE A 82 -7.18 16.35 -15.00
CA ILE A 82 -7.40 15.18 -15.86
C ILE A 82 -6.36 14.10 -15.56
N ARG A 83 -5.08 14.46 -15.51
CA ARG A 83 -3.98 13.54 -15.18
C ARG A 83 -4.20 12.87 -13.82
N GLN A 84 -4.54 13.63 -12.81
CA GLN A 84 -4.81 13.12 -11.48
C GLN A 84 -5.99 12.14 -11.48
N THR A 85 -7.08 12.46 -12.16
CA THR A 85 -8.25 11.57 -12.29
C THR A 85 -7.86 10.23 -12.87
N LEU A 86 -7.10 10.24 -13.99
CA LEU A 86 -6.67 9.01 -14.67
C LEU A 86 -5.69 8.17 -13.80
N VAL A 87 -4.79 8.83 -13.08
CA VAL A 87 -3.90 8.15 -12.10
C VAL A 87 -4.73 7.47 -11.01
N TRP A 88 -5.82 8.09 -10.56
CA TRP A 88 -6.71 7.48 -9.57
C TRP A 88 -7.44 6.27 -10.12
N VAL A 89 -8.00 6.33 -11.31
CA VAL A 89 -8.66 5.19 -11.98
C VAL A 89 -7.67 4.04 -12.15
N TRP A 90 -6.54 4.28 -12.80
CA TRP A 90 -5.51 3.27 -13.03
C TRP A 90 -5.06 2.56 -11.75
N LYS A 91 -5.02 3.30 -10.67
CA LYS A 91 -4.60 2.76 -9.40
C LYS A 91 -5.66 1.88 -8.74
N ASP A 92 -6.93 2.27 -8.83
CA ASP A 92 -8.01 1.44 -8.34
C ASP A 92 -8.05 0.11 -9.11
N GLU A 93 -7.82 0.11 -10.41
CA GLU A 93 -7.68 -1.11 -11.23
C GLU A 93 -6.58 -2.07 -10.73
N GLN A 94 -5.43 -1.51 -10.33
CA GLN A 94 -4.38 -2.33 -9.71
C GLN A 94 -4.83 -2.94 -8.38
N LEU A 95 -5.55 -2.17 -7.56
CA LEU A 95 -6.05 -2.63 -6.28
C LEU A 95 -7.13 -3.70 -6.45
N HIS A 96 -7.99 -3.59 -7.46
CA HIS A 96 -9.00 -4.61 -7.77
C HIS A 96 -8.35 -5.97 -8.02
N ALA A 97 -7.33 -6.02 -8.88
CA ALA A 97 -6.58 -7.25 -9.12
C ALA A 97 -5.91 -7.81 -7.83
N GLU A 98 -5.42 -6.93 -6.95
CA GLU A 98 -4.85 -7.32 -5.66
C GLU A 98 -5.90 -7.87 -4.70
N TYR A 99 -7.10 -7.29 -4.62
CA TYR A 99 -8.18 -7.78 -3.77
C TYR A 99 -8.63 -9.18 -4.18
N LEU A 100 -8.82 -9.40 -5.48
CA LEU A 100 -9.23 -10.69 -6.03
C LEU A 100 -8.16 -11.76 -5.83
N ARG A 101 -6.89 -11.40 -6.06
CA ARG A 101 -5.75 -12.26 -5.71
C ARG A 101 -5.77 -12.60 -4.23
N GLY A 102 -6.11 -11.64 -3.40
CA GLY A 102 -6.25 -11.78 -1.96
C GLY A 102 -7.21 -12.88 -1.56
N GLN A 103 -8.38 -12.86 -2.11
CA GLN A 103 -9.40 -13.86 -1.86
C GLN A 103 -8.96 -15.27 -2.30
N LEU A 104 -8.32 -15.36 -3.47
CA LEU A 104 -7.84 -16.62 -4.02
C LEU A 104 -6.75 -17.28 -3.16
N LEU A 105 -5.83 -16.47 -2.66
CA LEU A 105 -4.65 -16.99 -1.96
C LEU A 105 -4.93 -17.34 -0.49
N ARG A 106 -5.96 -16.78 0.12
CA ARG A 106 -6.35 -17.12 1.50
C ARG A 106 -6.81 -18.57 1.67
N THR A 107 -7.43 -19.14 0.66
CA THR A 107 -8.04 -20.47 0.71
C THR A 107 -7.21 -21.57 0.04
N GLY A 108 -6.15 -21.22 -0.69
CA GLY A 108 -5.39 -22.14 -1.51
C GLY A 108 -4.10 -22.67 -0.88
N GLY A 109 -3.66 -23.86 -1.29
CA GLY A 109 -2.33 -24.41 -1.03
C GLY A 109 -1.25 -23.85 -2.00
N VAL A 110 0.00 -24.30 -1.88
CA VAL A 110 1.13 -23.84 -2.73
C VAL A 110 0.83 -23.96 -4.23
N LEU A 111 0.16 -25.05 -4.65
CA LEU A 111 -0.20 -25.27 -6.05
C LEU A 111 -1.21 -24.24 -6.54
N SER A 112 -2.19 -23.89 -5.71
CA SER A 112 -3.18 -22.86 -6.04
C SER A 112 -2.54 -21.49 -6.22
N SER A 113 -1.49 -21.17 -5.48
CA SER A 113 -0.76 -19.92 -5.66
C SER A 113 0.02 -19.86 -6.95
N LEU A 114 0.67 -20.92 -7.35
CA LEU A 114 1.33 -20.97 -8.64
C LEU A 114 0.33 -20.75 -9.78
N LEU A 115 -0.89 -21.33 -9.65
CA LEU A 115 -1.97 -21.09 -10.60
C LEU A 115 -2.42 -19.63 -10.61
N VAL A 116 -2.60 -19.01 -9.44
CA VAL A 116 -3.00 -17.59 -9.33
C VAL A 116 -1.95 -16.68 -9.99
N TYR A 117 -0.67 -16.87 -9.70
CA TYR A 117 0.40 -16.12 -10.36
C TYR A 117 0.49 -16.40 -11.86
N GLY A 118 0.23 -17.64 -12.29
CA GLY A 118 0.12 -18.00 -13.70
C GLY A 118 -0.99 -17.25 -14.41
N HIS A 119 -2.18 -17.19 -13.81
CA HIS A 119 -3.33 -16.42 -14.34
C HIS A 119 -3.07 -14.90 -14.33
N GLN A 120 -2.43 -14.38 -13.31
CA GLN A 120 -2.04 -12.97 -13.27
C GLN A 120 -1.07 -12.63 -14.40
N LEU A 121 -0.07 -13.48 -14.65
CA LEU A 121 0.84 -13.33 -15.79
C LEU A 121 0.09 -13.44 -17.12
N GLN A 122 -0.84 -14.38 -17.24
CA GLN A 122 -1.69 -14.53 -18.43
C GLN A 122 -2.53 -13.28 -18.67
N GLY A 123 -3.16 -12.71 -17.65
CA GLY A 123 -3.89 -11.44 -17.73
C GLY A 123 -3.01 -10.30 -18.21
N ALA A 124 -1.81 -10.15 -17.65
CA ALA A 124 -0.85 -9.14 -18.08
C ALA A 124 -0.43 -9.33 -19.54
N LEU A 125 -0.15 -10.55 -19.97
CA LEU A 125 0.17 -10.88 -21.38
C LEU A 125 -1.01 -10.60 -22.31
N SER A 126 -2.23 -10.92 -21.87
CA SER A 126 -3.46 -10.63 -22.62
C SER A 126 -3.68 -9.13 -22.77
N GLY A 127 -3.46 -8.33 -21.71
CA GLY A 127 -3.51 -6.87 -21.76
C GLY A 127 -2.48 -6.29 -22.73
N TRP A 128 -1.25 -6.80 -22.71
CA TRP A 128 -0.23 -6.40 -23.67
C TRP A 128 -0.62 -6.77 -25.11
N THR A 129 -1.20 -7.94 -25.30
CA THR A 129 -1.66 -8.40 -26.61
C THR A 129 -2.83 -7.55 -27.13
N ALA A 130 -3.77 -7.19 -26.24
CA ALA A 130 -4.87 -6.31 -26.56
C ALA A 130 -4.36 -4.91 -26.96
N ALA A 131 -3.48 -4.32 -26.13
CA ALA A 131 -2.83 -3.05 -26.44
C ALA A 131 -2.10 -3.06 -27.80
N THR A 132 -1.46 -4.18 -28.15
CA THR A 132 -0.76 -4.32 -29.45
C THR A 132 -1.69 -4.60 -30.64
N ARG A 133 -2.85 -5.23 -30.45
CA ARG A 133 -3.87 -5.43 -31.50
C ARG A 133 -4.48 -4.10 -31.95
N HIS A 134 -4.65 -3.17 -31.04
CA HIS A 134 -5.08 -1.81 -31.37
C HIS A 134 -4.02 -1.02 -32.17
N LEU A 135 -2.76 -1.50 -32.17
CA LEU A 135 -1.65 -0.89 -32.90
C LEU A 135 -1.67 -1.10 -34.40
N ARG A 136 -2.79 -1.48 -35.02
CA ARG A 136 -2.96 -1.62 -36.48
C ARG A 136 -1.69 -2.11 -37.21
N ALA A 137 -0.95 -3.05 -36.65
CA ALA A 137 0.09 -3.73 -37.40
C ALA A 137 -0.63 -4.83 -38.23
N PRO A 138 -0.90 -4.63 -39.50
CA PRO A 138 -1.68 -5.59 -40.30
C PRO A 138 -1.00 -6.97 -40.39
N HIS A 139 0.25 -7.06 -39.99
CA HIS A 139 1.02 -8.28 -39.97
C HIS A 139 0.93 -9.06 -38.65
N ALA A 140 0.67 -8.38 -37.52
CA ALA A 140 0.57 -9.05 -36.21
C ALA A 140 -0.77 -9.79 -36.04
N ALA A 141 -1.83 -9.37 -36.72
CA ALA A 141 -3.13 -10.02 -36.66
C ALA A 141 -3.18 -11.42 -37.30
N ARG A 142 -2.12 -11.82 -38.01
CA ARG A 142 -1.99 -13.13 -38.68
C ARG A 142 -1.12 -14.13 -37.91
N LEU A 143 -0.49 -13.70 -36.79
CA LEU A 143 0.36 -14.58 -36.03
C LEU A 143 -0.47 -15.44 -35.04
N PRO A 144 -0.11 -16.73 -34.86
CA PRO A 144 -0.67 -17.55 -33.79
C PRO A 144 -0.50 -16.87 -32.43
N ASN A 145 -1.48 -16.99 -31.53
CA ASN A 145 -1.49 -16.32 -30.24
C ASN A 145 -0.18 -16.49 -29.43
N ALA A 146 0.47 -17.66 -29.52
CA ALA A 146 1.76 -17.91 -28.85
C ALA A 146 2.91 -17.08 -29.44
N ALA A 147 2.96 -16.94 -30.77
CA ALA A 147 3.98 -16.14 -31.45
C ALA A 147 3.75 -14.64 -31.23
N ALA A 148 2.49 -14.20 -31.23
CA ALA A 148 2.12 -12.82 -30.85
C ALA A 148 2.50 -12.52 -29.40
N ALA A 149 2.24 -13.42 -28.46
CA ALA A 149 2.62 -13.29 -27.05
C ALA A 149 4.14 -13.22 -26.87
N ALA A 150 4.90 -14.06 -27.57
CA ALA A 150 6.36 -14.04 -27.53
C ALA A 150 6.95 -12.74 -28.12
N LEU A 151 6.36 -12.21 -29.17
CA LEU A 151 6.77 -10.95 -29.79
C LEU A 151 6.47 -9.76 -28.91
N VAL A 152 5.32 -9.77 -28.22
CA VAL A 152 4.92 -8.75 -27.24
C VAL A 152 5.83 -8.79 -26.01
N LEU A 153 6.18 -9.97 -25.53
CA LEU A 153 7.13 -10.14 -24.44
C LEU A 153 8.51 -9.57 -24.81
N ALA A 154 9.01 -9.91 -25.99
CA ALA A 154 10.27 -9.40 -26.52
C ALA A 154 10.24 -7.88 -26.72
N ALA A 155 9.15 -7.34 -27.26
CA ALA A 155 8.95 -5.92 -27.44
C ALA A 155 8.80 -5.18 -26.09
N GLY A 156 8.18 -5.80 -25.09
CA GLY A 156 8.07 -5.29 -23.73
C GLY A 156 9.43 -5.20 -23.04
N VAL A 157 10.23 -6.25 -23.15
CA VAL A 157 11.62 -6.28 -22.63
C VAL A 157 12.48 -5.22 -23.34
N ALA A 158 12.26 -4.97 -24.62
CA ALA A 158 12.96 -3.94 -25.39
C ALA A 158 12.42 -2.52 -25.18
N GLY A 159 11.41 -2.30 -24.32
CA GLY A 159 10.83 -0.99 -24.06
C GLY A 159 9.98 -0.43 -25.23
N LEU A 160 9.64 -1.25 -26.23
CA LEU A 160 8.91 -0.81 -27.42
C LEU A 160 7.40 -0.69 -27.23
N VAL A 161 6.83 -1.39 -26.22
CA VAL A 161 5.38 -1.38 -25.95
C VAL A 161 4.84 -0.01 -25.53
N PRO A 162 5.53 0.75 -24.64
CA PRO A 162 5.10 2.10 -24.30
C PRO A 162 5.04 3.04 -25.51
N THR A 163 6.03 2.91 -26.42
CA THR A 163 6.11 3.72 -27.63
C THR A 163 4.97 3.40 -28.61
N ALA A 164 4.60 2.14 -28.68
CA ALA A 164 3.53 1.67 -29.54
C ALA A 164 2.16 2.12 -29.03
N LEU A 165 1.91 2.00 -27.71
CA LEU A 165 0.67 2.48 -27.09
C LEU A 165 0.52 4.01 -27.22
N ARG A 166 1.61 4.77 -27.04
CA ARG A 166 1.65 6.23 -27.30
C ARG A 166 1.26 6.58 -28.72
N ARG A 167 1.68 5.76 -29.69
CA ARG A 167 1.37 5.99 -31.11
C ARG A 167 -0.11 5.78 -31.41
N GLU A 168 -0.76 4.77 -30.81
CA GLU A 168 -2.19 4.51 -31.01
C GLU A 168 -3.06 5.61 -30.38
N LEU A 169 -2.72 6.05 -29.17
CA LEU A 169 -3.43 7.14 -28.49
C LEU A 169 -3.35 8.48 -29.28
N ARG A 170 -2.35 8.66 -30.18
CA ARG A 170 -2.24 9.83 -31.06
C ARG A 170 -3.31 9.89 -32.15
N TYR A 171 -3.91 8.76 -32.55
CA TYR A 171 -4.89 8.69 -33.63
C TYR A 171 -6.34 8.82 -33.16
N GLN A 172 -6.57 8.89 -31.85
CA GLN A 172 -7.89 9.10 -31.28
C GLN A 172 -7.89 10.38 -30.46
N THR A 173 -9.01 11.11 -30.55
CA THR A 173 -9.20 12.22 -29.62
C THR A 173 -9.29 11.71 -28.20
N PHE A 174 -8.86 12.52 -27.24
CA PHE A 174 -8.93 12.14 -25.81
C PHE A 174 -10.39 12.01 -25.35
N ARG A 175 -11.30 12.84 -25.90
CA ARG A 175 -12.73 12.68 -25.68
C ARG A 175 -13.20 11.29 -26.06
N ARG A 176 -12.86 10.82 -27.28
CA ARG A 176 -13.23 9.48 -27.73
C ARG A 176 -12.62 8.36 -26.88
N TYR A 177 -11.43 8.56 -26.38
CA TYR A 177 -10.83 7.67 -25.40
C TYR A 177 -11.67 7.61 -24.12
N CYS A 178 -12.14 8.74 -23.59
CA CYS A 178 -13.01 8.79 -22.42
C CYS A 178 -14.36 8.12 -22.66
N ASP A 179 -14.99 8.35 -23.82
CA ASP A 179 -16.27 7.69 -24.18
C ASP A 179 -16.14 6.17 -24.23
N LEU A 180 -15.05 5.67 -24.81
CA LEU A 180 -14.78 4.23 -24.88
C LEU A 180 -14.59 3.64 -23.48
N ASN A 181 -13.79 4.30 -22.63
CA ASN A 181 -13.57 3.81 -21.28
C ASN A 181 -14.84 3.90 -20.42
N ALA A 182 -15.65 4.93 -20.59
CA ALA A 182 -16.95 5.01 -19.91
C ALA A 182 -17.86 3.80 -20.23
N ALA A 183 -17.83 3.29 -21.47
CA ALA A 183 -18.56 2.08 -21.85
C ALA A 183 -17.96 0.80 -21.28
N ILE A 184 -16.62 0.71 -21.21
CA ILE A 184 -15.91 -0.42 -20.58
C ILE A 184 -16.24 -0.49 -19.10
N GLU A 185 -16.15 0.62 -18.37
CA GLU A 185 -16.45 0.69 -16.93
C GLU A 185 -17.93 0.36 -16.63
N ALA A 186 -18.87 0.82 -17.47
CA ALA A 186 -20.28 0.46 -17.33
C ALA A 186 -20.50 -1.05 -17.49
N SER A 187 -19.75 -1.68 -18.40
CA SER A 187 -19.77 -3.13 -18.59
C SER A 187 -19.17 -3.86 -17.41
N ALA A 188 -18.07 -3.36 -16.85
CA ALA A 188 -17.42 -3.89 -15.64
C ALA A 188 -18.36 -3.78 -14.42
N GLU A 189 -18.98 -2.61 -14.21
CA GLU A 189 -19.98 -2.42 -13.15
C GLU A 189 -21.10 -3.46 -13.23
N SER A 190 -21.61 -3.71 -14.41
CA SER A 190 -22.70 -4.68 -14.62
C SER A 190 -22.22 -6.12 -14.37
N ALA A 191 -21.00 -6.45 -14.81
CA ALA A 191 -20.38 -7.75 -14.53
C ALA A 191 -20.20 -7.99 -13.02
N TYR A 192 -19.68 -7.01 -12.29
CA TYR A 192 -19.53 -7.13 -10.84
C TYR A 192 -20.87 -7.17 -10.11
N ARG A 193 -21.91 -6.48 -10.58
CA ARG A 193 -23.28 -6.63 -10.08
C ARG A 193 -23.75 -8.08 -10.18
N ARG A 194 -23.43 -8.76 -11.29
CA ARG A 194 -23.74 -10.16 -11.51
C ARG A 194 -22.92 -11.07 -10.59
N LEU A 195 -21.62 -10.78 -10.41
CA LEU A 195 -20.72 -11.52 -9.52
C LEU A 195 -21.17 -11.44 -8.04
N VAL A 196 -21.65 -10.29 -7.58
CA VAL A 196 -22.27 -10.13 -6.25
C VAL A 196 -23.43 -11.11 -6.04
N GLN A 197 -24.29 -11.27 -7.06
CA GLN A 197 -25.46 -12.17 -6.98
C GLN A 197 -25.08 -13.66 -6.89
N VAL A 198 -23.93 -14.03 -7.46
CA VAL A 198 -23.49 -15.43 -7.53
C VAL A 198 -22.32 -15.73 -6.59
N ALA A 199 -21.98 -14.78 -5.73
CA ALA A 199 -20.88 -14.93 -4.79
C ALA A 199 -21.13 -16.08 -3.81
N ALA A 200 -20.13 -16.92 -3.61
CA ALA A 200 -20.25 -18.09 -2.74
C ALA A 200 -20.19 -17.73 -1.24
N THR A 201 -19.57 -16.61 -0.91
CA THR A 201 -19.40 -16.13 0.47
C THR A 201 -19.80 -14.66 0.59
N ALA A 202 -20.18 -14.24 1.80
CA ALA A 202 -20.44 -12.81 2.08
C ALA A 202 -19.20 -11.94 1.85
N GLU A 203 -18.02 -12.47 2.09
CA GLU A 203 -16.75 -11.76 1.88
C GLU A 203 -16.45 -11.54 0.38
N ASP A 204 -16.72 -12.55 -0.46
CA ASP A 204 -16.61 -12.39 -1.91
C ASP A 204 -17.63 -11.37 -2.43
N ALA A 205 -18.87 -11.44 -1.94
CA ALA A 205 -19.92 -10.48 -2.31
C ALA A 205 -19.53 -9.05 -1.93
N ASP A 206 -18.98 -8.83 -0.75
CA ASP A 206 -18.51 -7.52 -0.31
C ASP A 206 -17.33 -7.01 -1.15
N THR A 207 -16.41 -7.90 -1.52
CA THR A 207 -15.29 -7.57 -2.41
C THR A 207 -15.80 -7.14 -3.80
N PHE A 208 -16.69 -7.92 -4.40
CA PHE A 208 -17.29 -7.60 -5.69
C PHE A 208 -18.11 -6.30 -5.64
N GLU A 209 -18.85 -6.05 -4.56
CA GLU A 209 -19.62 -4.82 -4.41
C GLU A 209 -18.74 -3.58 -4.29
N ARG A 210 -17.57 -3.69 -3.66
CA ARG A 210 -16.59 -2.60 -3.59
C ARG A 210 -16.03 -2.28 -4.96
N ILE A 211 -15.59 -3.30 -5.70
CA ILE A 211 -15.10 -3.11 -7.06
C ILE A 211 -16.22 -2.52 -7.91
N ARG A 212 -17.44 -3.05 -7.86
CA ARG A 212 -18.60 -2.50 -8.57
C ARG A 212 -18.82 -1.01 -8.31
N ALA A 213 -18.66 -0.59 -7.06
CA ALA A 213 -18.82 0.82 -6.68
C ALA A 213 -17.69 1.69 -7.24
N ASP A 214 -16.48 1.17 -7.37
CA ASP A 214 -15.35 1.86 -8.00
C ASP A 214 -15.59 1.98 -9.52
N GLU A 215 -15.98 0.90 -10.21
CA GLU A 215 -16.30 0.90 -11.64
C GLU A 215 -17.40 1.94 -11.98
N ALA A 216 -18.43 2.03 -11.15
CA ALA A 216 -19.47 3.04 -11.30
C ALA A 216 -18.92 4.48 -11.23
N ARG A 217 -17.95 4.72 -10.34
CA ARG A 217 -17.27 6.02 -10.21
C ARG A 217 -16.33 6.30 -11.36
N HIS A 218 -15.57 5.31 -11.82
CA HIS A 218 -14.69 5.41 -12.98
C HIS A 218 -15.49 5.76 -14.24
N GLY A 219 -16.56 5.02 -14.51
CA GLY A 219 -17.46 5.29 -15.61
C GLY A 219 -18.10 6.68 -15.56
N ALA A 220 -18.46 7.16 -14.36
CA ALA A 220 -18.98 8.51 -14.19
C ALA A 220 -17.90 9.58 -14.46
N ALA A 221 -16.67 9.36 -14.01
CA ALA A 221 -15.55 10.27 -14.25
C ALA A 221 -15.21 10.35 -15.76
N PHE A 222 -15.12 9.21 -16.45
CA PHE A 222 -14.89 9.20 -17.90
C PHE A 222 -16.00 9.88 -18.67
N ARG A 223 -17.27 9.66 -18.32
CA ARG A 223 -18.40 10.40 -18.95
C ARG A 223 -18.30 11.90 -18.72
N LEU A 224 -17.93 12.32 -17.52
CA LEU A 224 -17.74 13.73 -17.21
C LEU A 224 -16.59 14.33 -18.02
N LEU A 225 -15.45 13.66 -18.09
CA LEU A 225 -14.30 14.11 -18.89
C LEU A 225 -14.66 14.20 -20.37
N ALA A 226 -15.36 13.19 -20.93
CA ALA A 226 -15.84 13.23 -22.33
C ALA A 226 -16.77 14.41 -22.56
N ALA A 227 -17.74 14.65 -21.66
CA ALA A 227 -18.67 15.76 -21.75
C ALA A 227 -18.02 17.15 -21.56
N SER A 228 -16.84 17.18 -20.96
CA SER A 228 -16.07 18.42 -20.71
C SER A 228 -15.21 18.83 -21.90
N LEU A 229 -15.09 17.99 -22.94
CA LEU A 229 -14.26 18.21 -24.10
C LEU A 229 -15.10 18.28 -25.40
N THR A 230 -14.66 19.11 -26.33
CA THR A 230 -15.19 19.13 -27.71
C THR A 230 -14.66 17.94 -28.49
N GLU A 231 -15.16 17.73 -29.72
CA GLU A 231 -14.67 16.68 -30.62
C GLU A 231 -13.17 16.81 -30.95
N ASP A 232 -12.63 18.02 -30.85
CA ASP A 232 -11.22 18.33 -31.12
C ASP A 232 -10.39 18.46 -29.84
N ASP A 233 -10.86 17.90 -28.71
CA ASP A 233 -10.18 17.89 -27.42
C ASP A 233 -9.95 19.27 -26.75
N HIS A 234 -10.70 20.31 -27.14
CA HIS A 234 -10.70 21.56 -26.40
C HIS A 234 -11.72 21.54 -25.25
N LEU A 235 -11.46 22.31 -24.22
CA LEU A 235 -12.42 22.44 -23.12
C LEU A 235 -13.72 23.09 -23.65
N VAL A 236 -14.87 22.57 -23.23
CA VAL A 236 -16.17 23.13 -23.59
C VAL A 236 -16.26 24.59 -23.08
N ALA A 237 -16.76 25.50 -23.93
CA ALA A 237 -16.82 26.91 -23.62
C ALA A 237 -17.58 27.19 -22.30
N GLY A 238 -16.97 27.98 -21.42
CA GLY A 238 -17.53 28.36 -20.13
C GLY A 238 -17.27 27.37 -18.98
N LEU A 239 -16.63 26.23 -19.23
CA LEU A 239 -16.23 25.31 -18.17
C LEU A 239 -14.85 25.71 -17.63
N SER A 240 -14.75 25.95 -16.33
CA SER A 240 -13.50 26.25 -15.65
C SER A 240 -12.88 25.00 -14.99
N ALA A 241 -11.59 25.06 -14.68
CA ALA A 241 -10.92 24.02 -13.90
C ALA A 241 -11.58 23.78 -12.54
N ASP A 242 -12.03 24.86 -11.89
CA ASP A 242 -12.72 24.82 -10.61
C ASP A 242 -14.04 24.07 -10.69
N GLU A 243 -14.85 24.36 -11.71
CA GLU A 243 -16.11 23.68 -11.92
C GLU A 243 -15.92 22.19 -12.28
N LEU A 244 -14.91 21.87 -13.10
CA LEU A 244 -14.57 20.49 -13.40
C LEU A 244 -14.11 19.75 -12.14
N ALA A 245 -13.29 20.39 -11.29
CA ALA A 245 -12.85 19.82 -10.03
C ALA A 245 -14.02 19.53 -9.09
N ASP A 246 -14.97 20.48 -8.97
CA ASP A 246 -16.15 20.32 -8.12
C ASP A 246 -17.04 19.17 -8.61
N ARG A 247 -17.24 19.05 -9.91
CA ARG A 247 -18.02 17.95 -10.52
C ARG A 247 -17.34 16.60 -10.32
N LEU A 248 -16.02 16.50 -10.51
CA LEU A 248 -15.24 15.28 -10.23
C LEU A 248 -15.27 14.93 -8.75
N GLY A 249 -15.14 15.94 -7.87
CA GLY A 249 -15.28 15.79 -6.43
C GLY A 249 -16.64 15.27 -5.98
N GLY A 250 -17.70 15.62 -6.73
CA GLY A 250 -19.05 15.07 -6.53
C GLY A 250 -19.16 13.57 -6.87
N ILE A 251 -18.32 13.07 -7.78
CA ILE A 251 -18.25 11.64 -8.10
C ILE A 251 -17.45 10.89 -7.03
N SER A 252 -16.26 11.40 -6.69
CA SER A 252 -15.42 10.85 -5.64
C SER A 252 -14.45 11.91 -5.13
N ARG A 253 -14.34 12.01 -3.80
CA ARG A 253 -13.32 12.87 -3.16
C ARG A 253 -11.88 12.55 -3.59
N TRP A 254 -11.64 11.34 -4.08
CA TRP A 254 -10.34 10.91 -4.58
C TRP A 254 -9.92 11.57 -5.88
N PHE A 255 -10.87 12.10 -6.64
CA PHE A 255 -10.61 12.84 -7.86
C PHE A 255 -10.30 14.32 -7.62
N LEU A 256 -10.44 14.80 -6.39
CA LEU A 256 -10.06 16.17 -6.06
C LEU A 256 -8.55 16.36 -6.12
N PRO A 257 -8.05 17.48 -6.66
CA PRO A 257 -6.66 17.88 -6.56
C PRO A 257 -6.18 17.87 -5.10
N ALA A 258 -4.93 17.49 -4.86
CA ALA A 258 -4.37 17.41 -3.51
C ALA A 258 -4.54 18.74 -2.72
N ALA A 259 -4.42 19.88 -3.40
CA ALA A 259 -4.61 21.20 -2.80
C ALA A 259 -6.06 21.48 -2.32
N ARG A 260 -7.05 20.75 -2.82
CA ARG A 260 -8.47 20.93 -2.49
C ARG A 260 -9.06 19.77 -1.68
N ARG A 261 -8.25 18.78 -1.31
CA ARG A 261 -8.73 17.70 -0.46
C ARG A 261 -9.09 18.26 0.91
N THR A 262 -10.35 18.31 1.22
CA THR A 262 -10.88 18.53 2.59
C THR A 262 -10.74 17.27 3.42
N HIS A 263 -9.74 16.44 3.11
CA HIS A 263 -9.52 15.16 3.75
C HIS A 263 -8.74 15.38 5.04
N ALA A 264 -9.14 14.74 6.13
CA ALA A 264 -8.47 14.84 7.43
C ALA A 264 -6.96 14.53 7.34
N SER A 265 -6.55 13.64 6.41
CA SER A 265 -5.14 13.32 6.18
C SER A 265 -4.33 14.49 5.62
N VAL A 266 -4.92 15.32 4.75
CA VAL A 266 -4.24 16.50 4.20
C VAL A 266 -4.20 17.62 5.23
N GLU A 267 -5.27 17.80 5.98
CA GLU A 267 -5.33 18.76 7.09
C GLU A 267 -4.29 18.43 8.16
N ARG A 268 -3.95 17.16 8.34
CA ARG A 268 -2.96 16.65 9.30
C ARG A 268 -1.53 16.59 8.77
N SER A 269 -1.22 17.31 7.75
CA SER A 269 0.15 17.46 7.22
C SER A 269 0.75 16.23 6.48
N PHE A 270 0.06 15.09 6.39
CA PHE A 270 0.58 13.94 5.65
C PHE A 270 0.78 14.28 4.16
N GLY A 271 2.00 14.04 3.66
CA GLY A 271 2.36 14.37 2.28
C GLY A 271 2.54 15.87 2.00
N SER A 272 2.56 16.71 3.03
CA SER A 272 2.73 18.16 2.92
C SER A 272 4.19 18.61 2.76
N ARG A 273 5.13 17.67 2.77
CA ARG A 273 6.57 17.93 2.60
C ARG A 273 7.16 18.88 3.65
N ARG A 274 6.86 18.60 4.92
CA ARG A 274 7.37 19.37 6.06
C ARG A 274 8.86 19.12 6.29
N PRO A 275 9.56 20.11 6.90
CA PRO A 275 10.96 19.93 7.28
C PRO A 275 11.18 18.75 8.20
N VAL A 276 12.35 18.12 8.09
CA VAL A 276 12.79 17.01 8.93
C VAL A 276 14.00 17.43 9.74
N ALA A 277 13.94 17.28 11.06
CA ALA A 277 15.08 17.49 11.94
C ALA A 277 15.90 16.19 12.05
N VAL A 278 17.22 16.31 11.98
CA VAL A 278 18.17 15.20 12.17
C VAL A 278 19.04 15.52 13.38
N GLY A 279 19.11 14.57 14.31
CA GLY A 279 19.93 14.62 15.51
C GLY A 279 20.93 13.48 15.54
N SER A 280 22.04 13.66 16.22
CA SER A 280 23.07 12.65 16.37
C SER A 280 23.76 12.73 17.74
N GLY A 281 24.40 11.65 18.15
CA GLY A 281 25.22 11.62 19.35
C GLY A 281 26.50 10.82 19.14
N ARG A 282 27.52 11.09 19.96
CA ARG A 282 28.79 10.35 19.93
C ARG A 282 28.77 9.14 20.84
N HIS A 283 27.99 9.21 21.91
CA HIS A 283 27.88 8.20 22.94
C HIS A 283 26.42 7.78 23.13
N ASP A 284 26.20 6.60 23.70
CA ASP A 284 24.85 6.13 23.98
C ASP A 284 24.12 7.01 25.02
N THR A 285 24.87 7.63 25.92
CA THR A 285 24.36 8.60 26.91
C THR A 285 23.76 9.86 26.29
N ASP A 286 24.05 10.15 25.03
CA ASP A 286 23.59 11.37 24.35
C ASP A 286 22.17 11.19 23.77
N LYS A 287 21.64 9.98 23.70
CA LYS A 287 20.42 9.64 22.96
C LYS A 287 19.18 10.42 23.41
N VAL A 288 18.99 10.62 24.72
CA VAL A 288 17.82 11.36 25.24
C VAL A 288 17.92 12.83 24.89
N ALA A 289 19.11 13.43 25.06
CA ALA A 289 19.33 14.84 24.69
C ALA A 289 19.19 15.06 23.18
N ALA A 290 19.69 14.14 22.36
CA ALA A 290 19.51 14.17 20.91
C ALA A 290 18.05 14.02 20.51
N LEU A 291 17.28 13.18 21.23
CA LEU A 291 15.84 13.07 21.00
C LEU A 291 15.13 14.39 21.31
N GLU A 292 15.33 14.95 22.49
CA GLU A 292 14.67 16.20 22.88
C GLU A 292 15.01 17.36 21.94
N ASP A 293 16.26 17.44 21.47
CA ASP A 293 16.68 18.43 20.49
C ASP A 293 15.91 18.31 19.16
N VAL A 294 15.78 17.11 18.60
CA VAL A 294 15.03 16.94 17.33
C VAL A 294 13.53 17.16 17.52
N LEU A 295 12.98 16.84 18.68
CA LEU A 295 11.56 17.08 18.98
C LEU A 295 11.27 18.59 19.07
N ASP A 296 12.16 19.36 19.70
CA ASP A 296 12.04 20.82 19.79
C ASP A 296 12.14 21.49 18.43
N ARG A 297 13.18 21.13 17.64
CA ARG A 297 13.41 21.70 16.30
C ARG A 297 12.31 21.34 15.30
N SER A 298 11.70 20.16 15.43
CA SER A 298 10.60 19.72 14.55
C SER A 298 9.21 20.19 15.01
N GLY A 299 9.12 20.92 16.14
CA GLY A 299 7.91 21.59 16.59
C GLY A 299 6.90 20.70 17.32
N LEU A 300 7.27 19.53 17.81
CA LEU A 300 6.38 18.62 18.53
C LEU A 300 5.78 19.26 19.78
N ALA A 301 6.53 20.12 20.48
CA ALA A 301 6.04 20.84 21.65
C ALA A 301 4.76 21.66 21.39
N ALA A 302 4.67 22.29 20.21
CA ALA A 302 3.48 23.06 19.85
C ALA A 302 2.26 22.16 19.62
N MET A 303 2.45 20.99 19.01
CA MET A 303 1.39 20.01 18.79
C MET A 303 0.93 19.39 20.12
N ALA A 304 1.87 19.03 20.99
CA ALA A 304 1.59 18.43 22.29
C ALA A 304 0.75 19.35 23.20
N ARG A 305 0.99 20.67 23.18
CA ARG A 305 0.21 21.64 23.98
C ARG A 305 -1.28 21.68 23.61
N THR A 306 -1.66 21.26 22.43
CA THR A 306 -3.05 21.23 21.97
C THR A 306 -3.71 19.86 22.09
N ALA A 307 -2.95 18.83 22.46
CA ALA A 307 -3.40 17.45 22.58
C ALA A 307 -3.56 17.07 24.05
N ARG A 308 -4.63 16.37 24.39
CA ARG A 308 -4.82 15.74 25.69
C ARG A 308 -4.40 14.29 25.70
N THR A 309 -4.54 13.61 24.55
CA THR A 309 -4.22 12.20 24.36
C THR A 309 -3.20 12.03 23.24
N ALA A 310 -2.22 11.16 23.45
CA ALA A 310 -1.27 10.79 22.41
C ALA A 310 -1.18 9.27 22.24
N ALA A 311 -1.17 8.82 20.98
CA ALA A 311 -0.94 7.44 20.59
C ALA A 311 0.42 7.35 19.91
N VAL A 312 1.34 6.56 20.49
CA VAL A 312 2.70 6.37 19.98
C VAL A 312 2.86 4.95 19.48
N ARG A 313 2.87 4.76 18.15
CA ARG A 313 3.10 3.45 17.52
C ARG A 313 4.60 3.17 17.46
N VAL A 314 5.05 2.12 18.11
CA VAL A 314 6.45 1.72 18.24
C VAL A 314 6.73 0.36 17.59
N SER A 315 7.97 -0.10 17.62
CA SER A 315 8.40 -1.41 17.14
C SER A 315 9.08 -2.18 18.25
N PHE A 316 8.42 -3.19 18.86
CA PHE A 316 9.08 -4.10 19.82
C PHE A 316 8.65 -5.56 19.68
N MET A 317 7.58 -5.88 18.95
CA MET A 317 7.12 -7.26 18.82
C MET A 317 8.05 -8.15 17.98
N LEU A 318 9.03 -7.56 17.29
CA LEU A 318 10.13 -8.27 16.65
C LEU A 318 11.34 -8.49 17.58
N GLY A 319 11.22 -8.16 18.85
CA GLY A 319 12.18 -8.54 19.89
C GLY A 319 12.03 -10.02 20.24
N TYR A 320 13.03 -10.79 19.87
CA TYR A 320 13.06 -12.25 20.05
C TYR A 320 13.93 -12.68 21.24
N ASP A 321 14.96 -11.91 21.51
CA ASP A 321 15.88 -12.06 22.62
C ASP A 321 16.21 -10.68 23.20
N ARG A 322 16.25 -10.57 24.54
CA ARG A 322 16.58 -9.30 25.22
C ARG A 322 17.98 -8.79 24.94
N ASN A 323 18.86 -9.67 24.48
CA ASN A 323 20.25 -9.33 24.13
C ASN A 323 20.37 -8.82 22.69
N ASP A 324 19.35 -9.03 21.83
CA ASP A 324 19.29 -8.47 20.47
C ASP A 324 18.19 -7.42 20.40
N ARG A 325 18.58 -6.16 20.52
CA ARG A 325 17.68 -5.00 20.46
C ARG A 325 17.69 -4.31 19.10
N SER A 326 18.33 -4.90 18.10
CA SER A 326 18.51 -4.26 16.80
C SER A 326 17.20 -4.01 16.02
N ASN A 327 16.14 -4.77 16.36
CA ASN A 327 14.80 -4.65 15.78
C ASN A 327 13.77 -4.01 16.74
N VAL A 328 14.24 -3.47 17.87
CA VAL A 328 13.37 -2.99 18.96
C VAL A 328 13.72 -1.55 19.27
N ASN A 329 12.72 -0.69 19.39
CA ASN A 329 12.95 0.65 19.92
C ASN A 329 13.65 0.58 21.29
N ASP A 330 14.49 1.55 21.54
CA ASP A 330 15.08 1.70 22.88
C ASP A 330 13.99 2.13 23.88
N PRO A 331 13.71 1.34 24.93
CA PRO A 331 12.72 1.71 25.95
C PRO A 331 12.97 3.06 26.59
N GLU A 332 14.24 3.46 26.74
CA GLU A 332 14.62 4.76 27.30
C GLU A 332 14.23 5.92 26.37
N LEU A 333 14.37 5.75 25.05
CA LEU A 333 13.90 6.75 24.10
C LEU A 333 12.37 6.85 24.07
N VAL A 334 11.66 5.72 24.21
CA VAL A 334 10.19 5.73 24.27
C VAL A 334 9.70 6.39 25.55
N ASP A 335 10.35 6.13 26.71
CA ASP A 335 10.04 6.79 27.96
C ASP A 335 10.34 8.30 27.90
N ALA A 336 11.48 8.67 27.32
CA ALA A 336 11.84 10.08 27.12
C ALA A 336 10.82 10.82 26.23
N LEU A 337 10.36 10.20 25.14
CA LEU A 337 9.30 10.76 24.29
C LEU A 337 7.99 10.93 25.07
N ALA A 338 7.58 9.91 25.81
CA ALA A 338 6.36 9.98 26.63
C ALA A 338 6.47 11.06 27.72
N GLY A 339 7.63 11.14 28.39
CA GLY A 339 7.93 12.20 29.36
C GLY A 339 7.91 13.58 28.74
N TYR A 340 8.47 13.72 27.53
CA TYR A 340 8.40 14.98 26.76
C TYR A 340 6.97 15.41 26.47
N LEU A 341 6.12 14.50 25.99
CA LEU A 341 4.70 14.77 25.71
C LEU A 341 3.96 15.22 26.99
N ARG A 342 4.19 14.53 28.12
CA ARG A 342 3.57 14.90 29.40
C ARG A 342 4.01 16.27 29.89
N ARG A 343 5.30 16.63 29.78
CA ARG A 343 5.80 17.95 30.13
C ARG A 343 5.16 19.07 29.29
N HIS A 344 4.68 18.75 28.09
CA HIS A 344 4.01 19.69 27.21
C HIS A 344 2.47 19.63 27.24
N GLY A 345 1.90 18.92 28.21
CA GLY A 345 0.45 19.00 28.50
C GLY A 345 -0.37 17.77 28.11
N VAL A 346 0.21 16.75 27.50
CA VAL A 346 -0.51 15.52 27.19
C VAL A 346 -0.83 14.74 28.46
N GLU A 347 -2.11 14.46 28.72
CA GLU A 347 -2.59 13.82 29.94
C GLU A 347 -2.51 12.29 29.87
N ASP A 348 -2.76 11.67 28.70
CA ASP A 348 -2.68 10.22 28.47
C ASP A 348 -1.79 9.92 27.28
N VAL A 349 -0.74 9.13 27.53
CA VAL A 349 0.17 8.63 26.50
C VAL A 349 0.02 7.12 26.41
N ALA A 350 -0.44 6.64 25.26
CA ALA A 350 -0.54 5.23 24.94
C ALA A 350 0.59 4.82 23.97
N VAL A 351 1.37 3.83 24.36
CA VAL A 351 2.36 3.18 23.51
C VAL A 351 1.73 1.94 22.90
N LEU A 352 1.61 1.93 21.59
CA LEU A 352 0.88 0.93 20.83
C LEU A 352 1.82 0.01 20.08
N GLU A 353 1.50 -1.26 20.13
CA GLU A 353 2.11 -2.26 19.27
C GLU A 353 1.06 -3.31 18.89
N ALA A 354 1.36 -4.01 17.84
CA ALA A 354 0.43 -4.96 17.30
C ALA A 354 0.95 -6.39 17.44
N PRO A 355 0.09 -7.39 17.73
CA PRO A 355 0.51 -8.77 17.86
C PRO A 355 1.13 -9.26 16.55
N THR A 356 2.10 -10.13 16.64
CA THR A 356 2.70 -10.82 15.50
C THR A 356 2.23 -12.27 15.44
N VAL A 357 2.39 -12.85 14.28
CA VAL A 357 2.13 -14.27 14.02
C VAL A 357 2.85 -15.22 14.98
N TYR A 358 3.94 -14.76 15.56
CA TYR A 358 4.71 -15.58 16.51
C TYR A 358 3.95 -15.89 17.79
N GLY A 359 2.89 -15.14 18.14
CA GLY A 359 1.97 -15.49 19.22
C GLY A 359 1.23 -16.80 19.01
N GLY A 360 1.02 -17.22 17.75
CA GLY A 360 0.48 -18.54 17.40
C GLY A 360 1.50 -19.69 17.48
N ILE A 361 2.79 -19.38 17.57
CA ILE A 361 3.88 -20.35 17.56
C ILE A 361 4.53 -20.50 18.94
N PHE A 362 4.65 -19.41 19.67
CA PHE A 362 5.32 -19.33 20.97
C PHE A 362 4.36 -18.81 22.06
N ALA A 363 4.44 -19.39 23.25
CA ALA A 363 3.76 -18.88 24.43
C ALA A 363 4.37 -17.54 24.88
N HIS A 364 3.58 -16.78 25.65
CA HIS A 364 4.01 -15.51 26.26
C HIS A 364 4.41 -14.43 25.26
N ARG A 365 3.83 -14.48 24.05
CA ARG A 365 4.06 -13.49 22.97
C ARG A 365 2.91 -12.51 22.79
N SER A 366 2.09 -12.29 23.83
CA SER A 366 1.16 -11.15 23.83
C SER A 366 1.93 -9.82 23.92
N VAL A 367 1.34 -8.74 23.42
CA VAL A 367 1.97 -7.41 23.40
C VAL A 367 2.42 -6.98 24.80
N PRO A 368 1.61 -7.11 25.89
CA PRO A 368 2.05 -6.74 27.22
C PRO A 368 3.18 -7.62 27.77
N GLU A 369 3.21 -8.92 27.43
CA GLU A 369 4.26 -9.82 27.89
C GLU A 369 5.61 -9.49 27.24
N VAL A 370 5.61 -9.24 25.93
CA VAL A 370 6.81 -8.84 25.19
C VAL A 370 7.30 -7.47 25.65
N ALA A 371 6.39 -6.52 25.84
CA ALA A 371 6.73 -5.20 26.38
C ALA A 371 7.49 -5.31 27.70
N ARG A 372 6.94 -6.07 28.66
CA ARG A 372 7.58 -6.29 29.97
C ARG A 372 8.93 -7.00 29.84
N TYR A 373 9.02 -8.02 28.98
CA TYR A 373 10.26 -8.75 28.73
C TYR A 373 11.39 -7.85 28.22
N LEU A 374 11.05 -6.86 27.40
CA LEU A 374 12.00 -5.93 26.78
C LEU A 374 12.21 -4.64 27.59
N GLY A 375 11.50 -4.46 28.71
CA GLY A 375 11.65 -3.30 29.59
C GLY A 375 10.81 -2.08 29.23
N PHE A 376 9.72 -2.26 28.49
CA PHE A 376 8.70 -1.21 28.28
C PHE A 376 7.73 -1.22 29.46
N ASP A 377 8.13 -0.67 30.58
CA ASP A 377 7.36 -0.64 31.83
C ASP A 377 7.63 0.68 32.57
N ALA A 378 7.28 1.81 31.95
CA ALA A 378 7.46 3.13 32.55
C ALA A 378 6.10 3.74 32.95
N PRO A 379 6.05 4.52 34.05
CA PRO A 379 4.82 5.15 34.51
C PRO A 379 4.36 6.32 33.61
N SER A 380 5.20 6.75 32.67
CA SER A 380 4.91 7.85 31.75
C SER A 380 3.89 7.49 30.67
N TYR A 381 3.67 6.19 30.42
CA TYR A 381 2.75 5.69 29.39
C TYR A 381 2.06 4.38 29.79
N ARG A 382 1.03 4.01 29.06
CA ARG A 382 0.40 2.69 29.11
C ARG A 382 0.67 1.91 27.81
N ILE A 383 0.80 0.59 27.93
CA ILE A 383 0.92 -0.29 26.75
C ILE A 383 -0.47 -0.67 26.25
N VAL A 384 -0.65 -0.60 24.94
CA VAL A 384 -1.89 -0.98 24.25
C VAL A 384 -1.59 -2.06 23.21
N ASP A 385 -2.27 -3.17 23.34
CA ASP A 385 -2.32 -4.22 22.31
C ASP A 385 -3.33 -3.83 21.24
N MET A 386 -2.85 -3.42 20.08
CA MET A 386 -3.71 -2.99 18.96
C MET A 386 -4.63 -4.13 18.48
N GLY A 387 -4.24 -5.38 18.64
CA GLY A 387 -5.07 -6.53 18.29
C GLY A 387 -6.28 -6.70 19.18
N ALA A 388 -6.17 -6.29 20.45
CA ALA A 388 -7.26 -6.30 21.43
C ALA A 388 -8.07 -4.99 21.46
N ASP A 389 -7.52 -3.92 20.87
CA ASP A 389 -8.08 -2.56 20.87
C ASP A 389 -8.88 -2.23 19.58
N LEU A 390 -9.30 -3.24 18.85
CA LEU A 390 -9.96 -3.06 17.57
C LEU A 390 -11.44 -2.68 17.72
N ARG A 391 -11.88 -1.72 16.92
CA ARG A 391 -13.31 -1.45 16.72
C ARG A 391 -13.70 -1.57 15.25
N PRO A 392 -14.94 -1.93 14.93
CA PRO A 392 -15.43 -1.90 13.56
C PRO A 392 -15.23 -0.52 12.92
N PHE A 393 -14.77 -0.50 11.68
CA PHE A 393 -14.56 0.72 10.92
C PHE A 393 -14.85 0.48 9.43
N ARG A 394 -15.45 1.45 8.77
CA ARG A 394 -15.70 1.41 7.34
C ARG A 394 -14.72 2.33 6.63
N PHE A 395 -13.83 1.73 5.85
CA PHE A 395 -12.95 2.47 4.97
C PHE A 395 -13.67 2.76 3.65
N ASP A 396 -13.44 3.93 3.10
CA ASP A 396 -14.07 4.34 1.83
C ASP A 396 -13.35 3.74 0.62
N ARG A 397 -12.09 3.38 0.79
CA ARG A 397 -11.22 2.88 -0.27
C ARG A 397 -10.38 1.73 0.25
N GLY A 398 -10.04 0.81 -0.63
CA GLY A 398 -9.26 -0.36 -0.26
C GLY A 398 -10.11 -1.61 -0.11
N TYR A 399 -9.49 -2.72 0.28
CA TYR A 399 -10.21 -3.97 0.48
C TYR A 399 -11.00 -3.97 1.81
N ALA A 400 -11.87 -4.99 1.98
CA ALA A 400 -12.86 -5.07 3.06
C ALA A 400 -12.28 -5.21 4.48
N GLN A 401 -11.39 -4.32 4.89
CA GLN A 401 -10.96 -4.20 6.28
C GLN A 401 -12.02 -3.43 7.04
N ARG A 402 -12.42 -3.94 8.19
CA ARG A 402 -13.55 -3.38 8.94
C ARG A 402 -13.19 -3.07 10.38
N ALA A 403 -11.92 -2.94 10.68
CA ALA A 403 -11.45 -2.63 12.02
C ALA A 403 -10.30 -1.64 12.00
N ILE A 404 -10.21 -0.84 13.05
CA ILE A 404 -9.11 0.07 13.32
C ILE A 404 -8.85 0.03 14.84
N SER A 405 -7.61 0.25 15.26
CA SER A 405 -7.32 0.47 16.68
C SER A 405 -8.07 1.71 17.18
N ALA A 406 -8.90 1.52 18.21
CA ALA A 406 -9.69 2.61 18.79
C ALA A 406 -8.80 3.70 19.38
N THR A 407 -7.78 3.30 20.15
CA THR A 407 -6.82 4.24 20.76
C THR A 407 -6.09 5.06 19.69
N TRP A 408 -5.68 4.43 18.58
CA TRP A 408 -5.05 5.17 17.47
C TRP A 408 -6.02 6.15 16.81
N ALA A 409 -7.24 5.69 16.51
CA ALA A 409 -8.23 6.50 15.80
C ALA A 409 -8.71 7.72 16.62
N ASP A 410 -8.82 7.56 17.93
CA ASP A 410 -9.39 8.58 18.84
C ASP A 410 -8.33 9.52 19.44
N ALA A 411 -7.03 9.24 19.26
CA ALA A 411 -5.97 10.09 19.78
C ALA A 411 -5.99 11.51 19.14
N ASP A 412 -5.78 12.53 19.96
CA ASP A 412 -5.59 13.90 19.50
C ASP A 412 -4.26 14.07 18.75
N LEU A 413 -3.25 13.31 19.15
CA LEU A 413 -1.90 13.33 18.57
C LEU A 413 -1.42 11.88 18.29
N ARG A 414 -1.17 11.58 17.02
CA ARG A 414 -0.68 10.28 16.54
C ARG A 414 0.77 10.39 16.18
N ILE A 415 1.60 9.60 16.83
CA ILE A 415 3.04 9.56 16.59
C ILE A 415 3.43 8.16 16.16
N VAL A 416 4.21 8.06 15.09
CA VAL A 416 4.87 6.80 14.73
C VAL A 416 6.35 6.89 15.09
N MET A 417 6.84 5.91 15.83
CA MET A 417 8.24 5.83 16.25
C MET A 417 8.83 4.47 15.85
N PRO A 418 9.23 4.30 14.59
CA PRO A 418 9.85 3.07 14.12
C PRO A 418 11.24 2.88 14.71
N LYS A 419 11.61 1.60 14.99
CA LYS A 419 13.00 1.19 15.01
C LYS A 419 13.45 0.96 13.59
N MET A 420 14.35 1.78 13.11
CA MET A 420 14.91 1.65 11.76
C MET A 420 15.69 0.34 11.62
N ARG A 421 15.53 -0.32 10.49
CA ARG A 421 16.35 -1.43 10.02
C ARG A 421 16.40 -1.42 8.50
N THR A 422 17.43 -2.02 7.92
CA THR A 422 17.46 -2.19 6.46
C THR A 422 16.53 -3.33 6.03
N ASP A 423 15.97 -3.18 4.83
CA ASP A 423 15.05 -4.14 4.23
C ASP A 423 15.41 -4.36 2.76
N PRO A 424 15.43 -5.61 2.26
CA PRO A 424 15.85 -5.89 0.89
C PRO A 424 14.81 -5.46 -0.15
N VAL A 425 13.55 -5.21 0.24
CA VAL A 425 12.46 -4.84 -0.67
C VAL A 425 12.18 -3.34 -0.59
N ASP A 426 11.89 -2.83 0.61
CA ASP A 426 11.57 -1.43 0.86
C ASP A 426 12.79 -0.56 1.17
N TYR A 427 13.99 -1.12 1.17
CA TYR A 427 15.30 -0.54 1.54
C TYR A 427 15.45 -0.26 3.03
N ALA A 428 14.43 0.28 3.66
CA ALA A 428 14.37 0.50 5.09
C ALA A 428 12.96 0.26 5.63
N HIS A 429 12.87 -0.24 6.85
CA HIS A 429 11.66 -0.24 7.63
C HIS A 429 11.65 1.03 8.47
N VAL A 430 10.72 1.92 8.17
CA VAL A 430 10.59 3.26 8.73
C VAL A 430 9.12 3.57 9.03
N SER A 431 8.70 4.83 9.01
CA SER A 431 7.38 5.25 9.50
C SER A 431 6.21 4.52 8.84
N LEU A 432 6.17 4.50 7.50
CA LEU A 432 5.03 3.89 6.77
C LEU A 432 4.92 2.39 7.03
N SER A 433 6.04 1.68 7.06
CA SER A 433 6.06 0.24 7.31
C SER A 433 5.74 -0.13 8.76
N THR A 434 5.99 0.77 9.72
CA THR A 434 5.63 0.55 11.13
C THR A 434 4.14 0.63 11.38
N LEU A 435 3.38 1.30 10.51
CA LEU A 435 1.92 1.37 10.60
C LEU A 435 1.20 0.08 10.22
N GLU A 436 1.93 -0.91 9.71
CA GLU A 436 1.37 -2.23 9.46
C GLU A 436 0.67 -2.77 10.71
N GLY A 437 -0.53 -3.29 10.50
CA GLY A 437 -1.30 -3.91 11.56
C GLY A 437 -2.21 -3.01 12.37
N SER A 438 -2.16 -1.73 12.16
CA SER A 438 -3.03 -0.77 12.84
C SER A 438 -4.50 -0.88 12.41
N THR A 439 -4.79 -1.63 11.35
CA THR A 439 -6.15 -1.91 10.85
C THR A 439 -6.69 -3.28 11.25
N GLY A 440 -6.13 -3.89 12.28
CA GLY A 440 -6.61 -5.18 12.80
C GLY A 440 -6.29 -6.40 11.95
N THR A 441 -5.46 -6.25 10.95
CA THR A 441 -5.17 -7.32 9.99
C THR A 441 -3.75 -7.85 10.07
N ILE A 442 -3.11 -7.71 11.21
CA ILE A 442 -1.69 -8.07 11.30
C ILE A 442 -1.40 -9.50 11.06
N SER A 443 -2.03 -10.38 11.78
CA SER A 443 -1.85 -11.79 11.49
C SER A 443 -2.24 -12.07 10.05
N ASP A 444 -3.25 -11.39 9.56
CA ASP A 444 -3.62 -11.42 8.16
C ASP A 444 -2.68 -10.59 7.30
N THR A 445 -2.14 -9.45 7.70
CA THR A 445 -1.36 -8.62 6.79
C THR A 445 0.00 -9.21 6.52
N VAL A 446 0.65 -9.81 7.49
CA VAL A 446 1.88 -10.55 7.23
C VAL A 446 1.55 -11.85 6.50
N TYR A 447 0.40 -12.47 6.72
CA TYR A 447 0.01 -13.75 6.11
C TYR A 447 -1.00 -13.65 4.98
N ALA A 448 -1.92 -12.72 5.01
CA ALA A 448 -2.72 -12.37 3.86
C ALA A 448 -1.96 -11.43 2.92
N GLY A 449 -0.82 -10.93 3.31
CA GLY A 449 0.23 -10.43 2.43
C GLY A 449 0.70 -11.44 1.38
N ARG A 450 0.35 -12.75 1.53
CA ARG A 450 0.33 -13.65 0.39
C ARG A 450 -0.53 -13.13 -0.71
N ALA A 451 -1.47 -12.34 -0.40
CA ALA A 451 -2.60 -12.17 -1.22
C ALA A 451 -2.86 -10.74 -1.55
N VAL A 452 -2.75 -9.91 -0.59
CA VAL A 452 -3.04 -8.51 -0.70
C VAL A 452 -1.76 -7.78 -0.34
N ASP A 453 -1.45 -6.78 -1.10
CA ASP A 453 -0.40 -5.88 -0.74
C ASP A 453 -0.74 -5.25 0.63
N TYR A 454 -0.04 -5.68 1.68
CA TYR A 454 -0.19 -5.16 3.04
C TYR A 454 -0.01 -3.63 3.09
N ARG A 455 0.69 -3.06 2.11
CA ARG A 455 0.86 -1.63 1.94
C ARG A 455 -0.47 -0.92 1.68
N SER A 456 -1.42 -1.60 1.05
CA SER A 456 -2.77 -1.04 0.87
C SER A 456 -3.50 -0.85 2.20
N ALA A 457 -3.32 -1.73 3.18
CA ALA A 457 -3.88 -1.54 4.53
C ALA A 457 -3.28 -0.32 5.22
N THR A 458 -1.97 -0.09 5.07
CA THR A 458 -1.32 1.14 5.55
C THR A 458 -1.89 2.38 4.87
N MET A 459 -2.09 2.35 3.54
CA MET A 459 -2.68 3.48 2.82
C MET A 459 -4.12 3.79 3.28
N MET A 460 -4.92 2.74 3.54
CA MET A 460 -6.27 2.89 4.10
C MET A 460 -6.25 3.59 5.46
N LEU A 461 -5.29 3.24 6.32
CA LEU A 461 -5.10 3.91 7.61
C LEU A 461 -4.72 5.39 7.42
N LEU A 462 -3.78 5.66 6.51
CA LEU A 462 -3.34 7.03 6.20
C LEU A 462 -4.46 7.90 5.63
N ASP A 463 -5.46 7.31 4.97
CA ASP A 463 -6.62 8.04 4.48
C ASP A 463 -7.48 8.62 5.62
N VAL A 464 -7.58 7.92 6.74
CA VAL A 464 -8.57 8.23 7.79
C VAL A 464 -7.95 8.65 9.12
N ALA A 465 -6.77 8.14 9.44
CA ALA A 465 -6.06 8.40 10.70
C ALA A 465 -4.53 8.37 10.50
N PRO A 466 -3.97 9.27 9.67
CA PRO A 466 -2.53 9.35 9.46
C PRO A 466 -1.81 9.73 10.76
N PRO A 467 -0.50 9.41 10.88
CA PRO A 467 0.30 9.98 11.95
C PRO A 467 0.43 11.49 11.75
N ASP A 468 0.33 12.22 12.83
CA ASP A 468 0.54 13.65 12.90
C ASP A 468 2.03 13.99 13.01
N PHE A 469 2.83 13.02 13.49
CA PHE A 469 4.27 13.17 13.70
C PHE A 469 5.01 11.83 13.56
N SER A 470 6.27 11.89 13.16
CA SER A 470 7.17 10.72 13.06
C SER A 470 8.50 10.99 13.74
N VAL A 471 9.01 9.96 14.46
CA VAL A 471 10.34 9.94 15.07
C VAL A 471 11.01 8.62 14.71
N VAL A 472 12.02 8.63 13.86
CA VAL A 472 12.74 7.40 13.50
C VAL A 472 13.89 7.16 14.47
N ASP A 473 13.82 6.06 15.20
CA ASP A 473 14.89 5.55 16.05
C ASP A 473 15.92 4.80 15.19
N CYS A 474 16.94 5.52 14.77
CA CYS A 474 18.15 4.99 14.11
C CYS A 474 19.33 5.03 15.08
N TRP A 475 19.11 4.62 16.35
CA TRP A 475 20.13 4.55 17.39
C TRP A 475 20.59 3.11 17.60
N ALA A 476 21.87 2.93 17.82
CA ALA A 476 22.48 1.61 17.96
C ALA A 476 21.85 0.76 19.09
N PRO A 477 21.72 -0.54 18.89
CA PRO A 477 22.04 -1.30 17.69
C PRO A 477 20.95 -1.21 16.61
N VAL A 478 21.34 -1.18 15.34
CA VAL A 478 20.43 -1.14 14.19
C VAL A 478 20.61 -2.39 13.34
N ALA A 479 19.53 -3.10 13.06
CA ALA A 479 19.59 -4.32 12.25
C ALA A 479 19.91 -3.98 10.78
N ASP A 480 20.94 -4.63 10.24
CA ASP A 480 21.39 -4.48 8.87
C ASP A 480 21.44 -5.83 8.15
N GLY A 481 21.06 -5.81 6.87
CA GLY A 481 21.11 -6.98 6.00
C GLY A 481 19.73 -7.55 5.66
N PRO A 482 19.69 -8.48 4.67
CA PRO A 482 18.44 -8.97 4.09
C PRO A 482 17.59 -9.80 5.07
N PHE A 483 18.19 -10.34 6.10
CA PHE A 483 17.51 -11.15 7.12
C PHE A 483 17.60 -10.54 8.53
N GLY A 484 17.99 -9.27 8.63
CA GLY A 484 18.13 -8.57 9.91
C GLY A 484 16.86 -8.58 10.77
N VAL A 485 15.70 -8.65 10.14
CA VAL A 485 14.40 -8.79 10.81
C VAL A 485 14.25 -10.10 11.58
N MET A 486 14.96 -11.15 11.21
CA MET A 486 14.90 -12.47 11.88
C MET A 486 15.88 -12.60 13.03
N ALA A 487 17.05 -12.03 12.90
CA ALA A 487 18.11 -11.83 13.90
C ALA A 487 19.28 -11.09 13.22
N CYS A 488 19.93 -10.19 13.90
CA CYS A 488 21.08 -9.49 13.37
C CYS A 488 22.34 -9.86 14.16
N ARG A 489 23.27 -10.59 13.52
CA ARG A 489 24.53 -10.99 14.17
C ARG A 489 25.52 -9.85 14.31
N HIS A 490 25.45 -8.89 13.41
CA HIS A 490 26.35 -7.74 13.34
C HIS A 490 25.55 -6.47 13.16
N PRO A 491 24.81 -6.04 14.20
CA PRO A 491 24.05 -4.80 14.13
C PRO A 491 24.99 -3.61 13.94
N ALA A 492 24.53 -2.63 13.15
CA ALA A 492 25.28 -1.41 12.93
C ALA A 492 25.25 -0.50 14.17
N ASP A 493 26.37 0.19 14.40
CA ASP A 493 26.53 1.18 15.48
C ASP A 493 26.27 2.59 14.93
N VAL A 494 25.03 2.85 14.57
CA VAL A 494 24.53 4.14 14.10
C VAL A 494 23.90 4.89 15.25
N ARG A 495 24.04 6.23 15.30
CA ARG A 495 23.51 7.07 16.39
C ARG A 495 22.85 8.31 15.84
N HIS A 496 21.72 8.11 15.16
CA HIS A 496 20.94 9.19 14.59
C HIS A 496 19.46 9.07 14.92
N LEU A 497 18.78 10.20 14.94
CA LEU A 497 17.35 10.32 15.11
C LEU A 497 16.80 11.25 14.02
N TYR A 498 15.65 10.94 13.49
CA TYR A 498 14.94 11.79 12.54
C TYR A 498 13.56 12.12 13.10
N ALA A 499 13.14 13.38 12.99
CA ALA A 499 11.83 13.78 13.47
C ALA A 499 11.17 14.79 12.53
N GLY A 500 9.85 14.70 12.37
CA GLY A 500 9.09 15.64 11.55
C GLY A 500 7.60 15.43 11.59
N ALA A 501 6.84 16.46 11.25
CA ALA A 501 5.39 16.46 11.25
C ALA A 501 4.77 15.80 10.00
N ASP A 502 5.57 15.22 9.11
CA ASP A 502 5.12 14.46 7.95
C ASP A 502 5.91 13.17 7.82
N ALA A 503 5.27 12.06 8.14
CA ALA A 503 5.89 10.73 8.14
C ALA A 503 6.49 10.36 6.77
N LEU A 504 5.87 10.77 5.67
CA LEU A 504 6.39 10.50 4.34
C LEU A 504 7.69 11.29 4.07
N SER A 505 7.75 12.55 4.50
CA SER A 505 8.96 13.37 4.40
C SER A 505 10.12 12.76 5.20
N VAL A 506 9.84 12.26 6.40
CA VAL A 506 10.85 11.58 7.24
C VAL A 506 11.37 10.33 6.54
N ASP A 507 10.49 9.49 5.99
CA ASP A 507 10.88 8.28 5.28
C ASP A 507 11.72 8.59 4.04
N GLU A 508 11.38 9.62 3.28
CA GLU A 508 12.14 10.04 2.09
C GLU A 508 13.54 10.55 2.46
N VAL A 509 13.68 11.29 3.57
CA VAL A 509 15.00 11.75 4.03
C VAL A 509 15.87 10.58 4.47
N VAL A 510 15.33 9.63 5.23
CA VAL A 510 16.05 8.41 5.62
C VAL A 510 16.49 7.60 4.40
N LEU A 511 15.61 7.42 3.41
CA LEU A 511 15.95 6.73 2.17
C LEU A 511 17.06 7.46 1.39
N ALA A 512 17.01 8.79 1.34
CA ALA A 512 18.05 9.58 0.68
C ALA A 512 19.41 9.45 1.37
N ASP A 513 19.45 9.40 2.72
CA ASP A 513 20.68 9.18 3.49
C ASP A 513 21.22 7.76 3.33
N LEU A 514 20.34 6.78 3.03
CA LEU A 514 20.72 5.44 2.58
C LEU A 514 21.17 5.39 1.10
N GLY A 515 21.27 6.53 0.41
CA GLY A 515 21.69 6.60 -0.99
C GLY A 515 20.60 6.27 -2.01
N ILE A 516 19.33 6.20 -1.60
CA ILE A 516 18.18 5.96 -2.47
C ILE A 516 17.64 7.32 -2.94
N THR A 517 18.20 7.84 -4.03
CA THR A 517 17.89 9.18 -4.54
C THR A 517 16.47 9.34 -5.09
N ASP A 518 15.88 8.27 -5.63
CA ASP A 518 14.45 8.24 -5.98
C ASP A 518 13.68 7.44 -4.91
N PRO A 519 12.93 8.11 -4.04
CA PRO A 519 12.22 7.44 -2.94
C PRO A 519 11.14 6.46 -3.44
N ARG A 520 10.65 6.62 -4.68
CA ARG A 520 9.69 5.70 -5.31
C ARG A 520 10.26 4.32 -5.64
N ARG A 521 11.57 4.14 -5.48
CA ARG A 521 12.18 2.81 -5.51
C ARG A 521 11.76 1.95 -4.33
N SER A 522 11.40 2.56 -3.19
CA SER A 522 10.71 1.85 -2.09
C SER A 522 9.25 1.60 -2.48
N PRO A 523 8.80 0.34 -2.55
CA PRO A 523 7.41 0.02 -2.87
C PRO A 523 6.38 0.66 -1.93
N GLY A 524 6.71 0.82 -0.64
CA GLY A 524 5.83 1.50 0.33
C GLY A 524 5.65 2.98 0.02
N VAL A 525 6.75 3.68 -0.27
CA VAL A 525 6.72 5.09 -0.66
C VAL A 525 6.07 5.26 -2.04
N ALA A 526 6.41 4.41 -3.02
CA ALA A 526 5.76 4.42 -4.32
C ALA A 526 4.23 4.26 -4.19
N ARG A 527 3.77 3.37 -3.31
CA ARG A 527 2.36 3.18 -3.04
C ARG A 527 1.72 4.46 -2.45
N ALA A 528 2.39 5.16 -1.54
CA ALA A 528 1.87 6.42 -0.99
C ALA A 528 1.78 7.51 -2.06
N TYR A 529 2.78 7.64 -2.92
CA TYR A 529 2.74 8.57 -4.05
C TYR A 529 1.54 8.32 -4.96
N HIS A 530 1.35 7.08 -5.32
CA HIS A 530 0.20 6.69 -6.14
C HIS A 530 -1.13 6.89 -5.41
N TRP A 531 -1.23 6.47 -4.15
CA TRP A 531 -2.48 6.54 -3.38
C TRP A 531 -2.95 7.98 -3.13
N PHE A 532 -2.06 8.90 -2.93
CA PHE A 532 -2.37 10.29 -2.63
C PHE A 532 -2.12 11.24 -3.80
N GLY A 533 -1.71 10.74 -4.98
CA GLY A 533 -1.41 11.57 -6.14
C GLY A 533 -0.28 12.56 -5.88
N LEU A 534 0.76 12.15 -5.14
CA LEU A 534 1.86 13.02 -4.76
C LEU A 534 2.94 13.08 -5.85
N ALA A 535 3.68 14.19 -5.89
CA ALA A 535 4.86 14.37 -6.71
C ALA A 535 6.13 14.42 -5.84
N PRO A 536 7.30 14.00 -6.37
CA PRO A 536 8.58 14.21 -5.70
C PRO A 536 8.80 15.69 -5.37
N ALA A 537 9.32 15.95 -4.16
CA ALA A 537 9.62 17.28 -3.70
C ALA A 537 10.96 17.31 -2.95
N VAL A 538 11.59 18.47 -2.92
CA VAL A 538 12.77 18.70 -2.08
C VAL A 538 12.28 18.94 -0.65
N ILE A 539 12.76 18.09 0.27
CA ILE A 539 12.42 18.20 1.69
C ILE A 539 13.51 18.97 2.40
N PRO A 540 13.19 20.07 3.08
CA PRO A 540 14.16 20.78 3.91
C PRO A 540 14.60 19.87 5.08
N VAL A 541 15.91 19.84 5.34
CA VAL A 541 16.50 19.08 6.44
C VAL A 541 17.23 20.05 7.37
N ASP A 542 16.94 19.95 8.66
CA ASP A 542 17.56 20.72 9.73
C ASP A 542 18.48 19.79 10.54
N GLY A 543 19.77 20.01 10.47
CA GLY A 543 20.82 19.21 11.09
C GLY A 543 21.73 18.50 10.10
N ASP A 544 22.77 17.87 10.64
CA ASP A 544 23.78 17.17 9.85
C ASP A 544 23.26 15.82 9.36
N ARG A 545 23.25 15.62 8.06
CA ARG A 545 22.81 14.37 7.45
C ARG A 545 23.88 13.30 7.55
N PRO A 546 23.57 12.12 8.09
CA PRO A 546 24.50 11.01 8.14
C PRO A 546 24.71 10.37 6.76
N ALA A 547 25.88 9.77 6.58
CA ALA A 547 26.16 8.93 5.42
C ALA A 547 25.73 7.48 5.67
N LEU A 548 24.44 7.23 5.97
CA LEU A 548 23.94 5.90 6.31
C LEU A 548 24.26 4.84 5.24
N ALA A 549 24.39 5.26 3.98
CA ALA A 549 24.78 4.37 2.88
C ALA A 549 26.15 3.70 3.07
N THR A 550 27.05 4.28 3.87
CA THR A 550 28.36 3.70 4.18
C THR A 550 28.34 2.80 5.40
N GLU A 551 27.39 3.00 6.29
CA GLU A 551 27.27 2.30 7.57
C GLU A 551 26.31 1.10 7.47
N LEU A 552 25.26 1.23 6.65
CA LEU A 552 24.20 0.24 6.48
C LEU A 552 24.22 -0.31 5.05
N ARG A 553 24.72 -1.53 4.90
CA ARG A 553 24.92 -2.15 3.58
C ARG A 553 23.70 -2.91 3.07
N GLY A 554 22.80 -3.30 3.96
CA GLY A 554 21.62 -4.11 3.61
C GLY A 554 20.66 -3.40 2.67
N ALA A 555 20.60 -2.06 2.69
CA ALA A 555 19.82 -1.26 1.76
C ALA A 555 20.31 -1.39 0.29
N HIS A 556 21.58 -1.73 0.10
CA HIS A 556 22.19 -1.93 -1.22
C HIS A 556 22.27 -3.40 -1.63
N ALA A 557 21.38 -4.23 -1.10
CA ALA A 557 21.31 -5.63 -1.48
C ALA A 557 21.25 -5.80 -3.00
N SER A 558 21.95 -6.81 -3.51
CA SER A 558 22.01 -7.07 -4.94
C SER A 558 20.60 -7.28 -5.52
N PRO A 559 20.38 -7.01 -6.82
CA PRO A 559 19.09 -7.26 -7.47
C PRO A 559 18.56 -8.70 -7.25
N TRP A 560 19.47 -9.67 -7.15
CA TRP A 560 19.14 -11.06 -6.84
C TRP A 560 18.62 -11.24 -5.41
N LEU A 561 19.22 -10.62 -4.41
CA LEU A 561 18.71 -10.67 -3.03
C LEU A 561 17.36 -9.97 -2.90
N ARG A 562 17.14 -8.90 -3.64
CA ARG A 562 15.84 -8.22 -3.70
C ARG A 562 14.76 -9.08 -4.36
N ALA A 563 15.09 -9.70 -5.50
CA ALA A 563 14.20 -10.65 -6.16
C ALA A 563 13.92 -11.88 -5.26
N LEU A 564 14.94 -12.39 -4.59
CA LEU A 564 14.79 -13.46 -3.62
C LEU A 564 13.93 -13.04 -2.43
N GLY A 565 14.10 -11.83 -1.89
CA GLY A 565 13.27 -11.26 -0.84
C GLY A 565 11.81 -11.13 -1.27
N ALA A 566 11.56 -10.59 -2.44
CA ALA A 566 10.22 -10.47 -3.02
C ALA A 566 9.55 -11.83 -3.29
N LEU A 567 10.32 -12.82 -3.74
CA LEU A 567 9.83 -14.19 -4.00
C LEU A 567 9.75 -15.01 -2.71
N SER A 568 10.70 -14.85 -1.79
CA SER A 568 10.74 -15.63 -0.55
C SER A 568 9.64 -15.23 0.41
N TYR A 569 9.18 -14.00 0.37
CA TYR A 569 8.11 -13.53 1.24
C TYR A 569 6.79 -14.29 1.02
N PRO A 570 6.27 -14.44 -0.19
CA PRO A 570 5.13 -15.34 -0.45
C PRO A 570 5.42 -16.80 -0.07
N VAL A 571 6.63 -17.30 -0.38
CA VAL A 571 7.02 -18.67 -0.02
C VAL A 571 7.14 -18.84 1.49
N TYR A 572 7.77 -17.89 2.18
CA TYR A 572 7.87 -17.86 3.64
C TYR A 572 6.50 -17.91 4.31
N VAL A 573 5.60 -17.03 3.89
CA VAL A 573 4.24 -16.97 4.43
C VAL A 573 3.48 -18.27 4.16
N TYR A 574 3.70 -18.88 3.01
CA TYR A 574 3.11 -20.17 2.65
C TYR A 574 3.57 -21.31 3.53
N LEU A 575 4.89 -21.41 3.70
CA LEU A 575 5.51 -22.50 4.42
C LEU A 575 5.39 -22.33 5.94
N SER A 576 5.21 -21.11 6.42
CA SER A 576 4.98 -20.83 7.84
C SER A 576 3.50 -20.86 8.25
N ARG A 577 2.58 -21.22 7.36
CA ARG A 577 1.15 -21.40 7.68
C ARG A 577 0.95 -22.31 8.90
N ASP A 578 1.80 -23.32 9.04
CA ASP A 578 1.80 -24.24 10.16
C ASP A 578 2.88 -23.91 11.21
N GLY A 579 3.50 -22.75 11.13
CA GLY A 579 4.45 -22.23 12.13
C GLY A 579 5.80 -22.92 12.21
N GLN A 580 6.20 -23.68 11.20
CA GLN A 580 7.31 -24.65 11.39
C GLN A 580 8.59 -24.38 10.60
N LEU A 581 8.63 -23.46 9.64
CA LEU A 581 9.75 -23.41 8.69
C LEU A 581 10.75 -22.26 8.88
N PHE A 582 10.32 -21.13 9.40
CA PHE A 582 11.21 -19.99 9.64
C PHE A 582 10.91 -19.37 11.00
N VAL A 583 11.67 -19.77 11.97
CA VAL A 583 11.55 -19.25 13.33
C VAL A 583 12.75 -18.35 13.58
N PRO A 584 12.54 -17.09 13.99
CA PRO A 584 13.64 -16.22 14.40
C PRO A 584 14.39 -16.81 15.58
N ALA A 585 15.58 -16.27 15.86
CA ALA A 585 16.38 -16.64 17.03
C ALA A 585 15.65 -16.21 18.31
N MET A 586 14.71 -17.03 18.76
CA MET A 586 13.85 -16.78 19.91
C MET A 586 14.50 -17.22 21.21
N ASP A 587 14.40 -16.40 22.26
CA ASP A 587 14.67 -16.84 23.64
C ASP A 587 13.58 -17.83 24.07
N THR A 588 13.84 -19.12 23.86
CA THR A 588 12.90 -20.19 24.16
C THR A 588 12.67 -20.44 25.65
N ARG A 589 13.42 -19.77 26.54
CA ARG A 589 13.17 -19.78 27.99
C ARG A 589 12.06 -18.82 28.35
N ALA A 590 12.07 -17.64 27.73
CA ALA A 590 11.01 -16.63 27.91
C ALA A 590 9.76 -16.95 27.07
N PHE A 591 9.97 -17.45 25.86
CA PHE A 591 8.94 -17.74 24.87
C PHE A 591 9.01 -19.21 24.41
N PRO A 592 8.54 -20.16 25.23
CA PRO A 592 8.58 -21.56 24.85
C PRO A 592 7.62 -21.83 23.66
N PRO A 593 8.03 -22.67 22.70
CA PRO A 593 7.16 -23.02 21.57
C PRO A 593 5.98 -23.86 22.05
N TRP A 594 4.78 -23.62 21.49
CA TRP A 594 3.57 -24.40 21.76
C TRP A 594 3.71 -25.86 21.35
N HIS A 595 4.43 -26.09 20.27
CA HIS A 595 4.71 -27.43 19.75
C HIS A 595 6.22 -27.60 19.56
N ARG A 596 6.73 -28.83 19.73
CA ARG A 596 8.15 -29.11 19.43
C ARG A 596 8.41 -28.79 17.97
N PRO A 597 9.37 -27.89 17.67
CA PRO A 597 9.67 -27.52 16.32
C PRO A 597 10.18 -28.74 15.52
N ALA A 598 9.73 -28.85 14.27
CA ALA A 598 10.22 -29.89 13.37
C ALA A 598 11.70 -29.64 13.00
N ARG A 599 12.41 -30.70 12.57
CA ARG A 599 13.86 -30.70 12.26
C ARG A 599 14.43 -29.58 11.37
N PRO A 600 13.65 -28.83 10.53
CA PRO A 600 14.14 -27.71 9.74
C PRO A 600 14.70 -26.52 10.50
N GLU A 601 14.34 -26.31 11.78
CA GLU A 601 14.89 -25.23 12.61
C GLU A 601 16.42 -25.17 12.61
N ARG A 602 17.09 -26.31 12.58
CA ARG A 602 18.55 -26.37 12.60
C ARG A 602 19.19 -25.80 11.34
N ALA A 603 18.53 -25.94 10.21
CA ALA A 603 19.05 -25.43 8.93
C ALA A 603 18.89 -23.91 8.84
N VAL A 604 17.80 -23.35 9.37
CA VAL A 604 17.55 -21.89 9.33
C VAL A 604 18.41 -21.15 10.36
N ARG A 605 18.64 -21.73 11.56
CA ARG A 605 19.62 -21.20 12.51
C ARG A 605 21.05 -21.15 11.97
N TRP A 606 21.32 -21.91 10.94
CA TRP A 606 22.63 -21.92 10.29
C TRP A 606 22.76 -20.83 9.23
N LEU A 607 21.65 -20.38 8.65
CA LEU A 607 21.57 -19.33 7.63
C LEU A 607 21.31 -17.92 8.22
N SER A 608 20.82 -17.84 9.46
CA SER A 608 20.70 -16.61 10.23
C SER A 608 21.96 -16.37 11.07
#